data_3b2b1f567ac8d955ce159b1ea129b917
#
_entry.id   3b2b1f567ac8d955ce159b1ea129b917
#
_cell.length_a   1.000
_cell.length_b   1.000
_cell.length_c   1.000
_cell.angle_alpha   90.00
_cell.angle_beta   90.00
_cell.angle_gamma   90.00
#
_symmetry.space_group_name_H-M   'P 1'
#
loop_
_entity.id
_entity.type
_entity.pdbx_description
1 polymer ?
#
loop_
_entity_poly.entity_id
_entity_poly.type
_entity_poly.pdbx_seq_one_letter_code
_entity_poly.pdbx_strand_id
1 'polypeptide(L)'
;GESEDRAEGAVVSRRRRRRRRGEVDMELDGGEAGDPEHTVTRVRAPRQAVGTAPDTVQSVKGSTRLEAKRQRRRDSRSGGRRRTVITEAEFLARREAVDRKMLVRQRDQRIQIAVLEDGVLAEHFVSHTTQDSMIGNVYLGKVQNVLPSMEAAFVDIGRGRNAVLYAGEVNWDAAQLDGKPRKIENALKSGDTVLVQVTKDPVGHKGARLTSQVSLPGRYLVYVPGGSMTGISRKLPDTERSRLKAILREVVPEDGGVIVRTAAEGASEEELRRDVERLVAEWESIQKKSGAVNAPSVLHAEPDLITKVVRDVFNEDFAMLVVSGDEPWNTVHGYVEQVAP
;
A
#
# COMPACT_ATOMS: atom_id res chain seq x y z
N GLY A 1 -9.39 -46.00 52.59
CA GLY A 1 -8.70 -45.87 51.41
C GLY A 1 -8.64 -44.37 51.00
N GLU A 2 -7.48 -43.77 51.15
CA GLU A 2 -7.22 -42.39 50.95
C GLU A 2 -7.12 -42.10 49.44
N SER A 3 -7.82 -41.08 49.01
CA SER A 3 -7.73 -40.48 47.65
C SER A 3 -6.85 -39.25 47.71
N GLU A 4 -5.69 -39.32 47.08
CA GLU A 4 -4.80 -38.15 46.84
C GLU A 4 -5.27 -37.36 45.62
N ASP A 5 -5.62 -36.13 45.89
CA ASP A 5 -5.97 -35.10 44.92
C ASP A 5 -4.68 -34.41 44.49
N ARG A 6 -4.30 -34.54 43.19
CA ARG A 6 -3.18 -33.83 42.60
C ARG A 6 -3.70 -32.62 41.83
N ALA A 7 -3.65 -31.47 42.49
CA ALA A 7 -3.81 -30.19 41.83
C ALA A 7 -2.57 -29.84 41.00
N GLU A 8 -2.72 -29.71 39.68
CA GLU A 8 -1.73 -29.11 38.79
C GLU A 8 -1.61 -27.62 39.07
N GLY A 9 -0.43 -27.22 39.56
CA GLY A 9 -0.11 -25.84 39.84
C GLY A 9 0.17 -25.05 38.59
N ALA A 10 -0.68 -24.09 38.26
CA ALA A 10 -0.40 -23.07 37.29
C ALA A 10 0.81 -22.23 37.73
N VAL A 11 1.88 -22.26 36.93
CA VAL A 11 3.07 -21.43 37.14
C VAL A 11 2.73 -19.98 36.79
N VAL A 12 2.36 -19.21 37.80
CA VAL A 12 2.24 -17.75 37.67
C VAL A 12 3.65 -17.15 37.72
N SER A 13 4.19 -16.74 36.60
CA SER A 13 5.48 -16.02 36.56
C SER A 13 5.30 -14.64 37.20
N ARG A 14 5.73 -14.48 38.41
CA ARG A 14 5.80 -13.18 39.09
C ARG A 14 6.91 -12.35 38.49
N ARG A 15 6.58 -11.29 37.73
CA ARG A 15 7.50 -10.24 37.30
C ARG A 15 8.14 -9.58 38.53
N ARG A 16 9.44 -9.79 38.75
CA ARG A 16 10.21 -9.07 39.76
C ARG A 16 10.65 -7.72 39.17
N ARG A 17 10.05 -6.63 39.66
CA ARG A 17 10.57 -5.26 39.45
C ARG A 17 11.86 -5.11 40.25
N ARG A 18 13.01 -4.97 39.57
CA ARG A 18 14.26 -4.52 40.18
C ARG A 18 14.37 -2.99 39.97
N ARG A 19 14.13 -2.24 41.03
CA ARG A 19 14.48 -0.80 41.07
C ARG A 19 15.96 -0.68 41.39
N ARG A 20 16.74 -0.10 40.46
CA ARG A 20 18.07 0.43 40.75
C ARG A 20 17.95 1.95 40.91
N ARG A 21 18.49 2.46 42.02
CA ARG A 21 18.53 3.89 42.36
C ARG A 21 19.45 4.60 41.35
N GLY A 22 18.87 5.52 40.53
CA GLY A 22 19.66 6.37 39.62
C GLY A 22 19.55 6.06 38.11
N GLU A 23 18.79 5.04 37.66
CA GLU A 23 18.53 4.79 36.25
C GLU A 23 17.08 5.15 35.89
N VAL A 24 16.94 5.74 34.70
CA VAL A 24 15.65 6.07 34.07
C VAL A 24 14.81 4.79 33.99
N ASP A 25 13.55 4.84 34.43
CA ASP A 25 12.60 3.72 34.37
C ASP A 25 12.57 3.13 32.96
N MET A 26 13.06 1.90 32.81
CA MET A 26 12.94 1.12 31.60
C MET A 26 11.93 0.00 31.83
N GLU A 27 10.85 -0.01 31.07
CA GLU A 27 9.94 -1.13 31.01
C GLU A 27 10.53 -2.22 30.11
N LEU A 28 10.65 -3.42 30.66
CA LEU A 28 10.95 -4.63 29.88
C LEU A 28 9.64 -5.19 29.36
N ASP A 29 9.41 -5.04 28.08
CA ASP A 29 8.31 -5.71 27.40
C ASP A 29 8.79 -7.10 26.96
N GLY A 30 8.11 -8.13 27.42
CA GLY A 30 8.41 -9.51 27.04
C GLY A 30 8.01 -9.72 25.58
N GLY A 31 8.86 -10.41 24.83
CA GLY A 31 8.66 -10.71 23.40
C GLY A 31 7.26 -11.25 23.11
N GLU A 32 6.68 -10.78 22.00
CA GLU A 32 5.41 -11.25 21.48
C GLU A 32 5.59 -12.64 20.82
N ALA A 33 4.49 -13.39 20.71
CA ALA A 33 4.46 -14.67 20.02
C ALA A 33 4.89 -14.52 18.55
N GLY A 34 6.12 -14.92 18.23
CA GLY A 34 6.75 -14.79 16.91
C GLY A 34 8.17 -14.23 16.95
N ASP A 35 8.62 -13.70 18.08
CA ASP A 35 10.02 -13.30 18.25
C ASP A 35 10.91 -14.53 18.59
N PRO A 36 12.18 -14.55 18.11
CA PRO A 36 13.11 -15.60 18.49
C PRO A 36 13.27 -15.68 20.00
N GLU A 37 13.38 -16.89 20.52
CA GLU A 37 13.65 -17.11 21.95
C GLU A 37 14.87 -16.30 22.39
N HIS A 38 14.74 -15.58 23.49
CA HIS A 38 15.74 -14.69 24.09
C HIS A 38 15.85 -13.25 23.52
N THR A 39 14.86 -12.78 22.77
CA THR A 39 14.86 -11.37 22.34
C THR A 39 14.32 -10.46 23.46
N VAL A 40 15.15 -9.55 23.94
CA VAL A 40 14.78 -8.54 24.96
C VAL A 40 14.78 -7.17 24.31
N THR A 41 13.60 -6.61 24.07
CA THR A 41 13.46 -5.24 23.55
C THR A 41 13.42 -4.25 24.71
N ARG A 42 14.42 -3.37 24.77
CA ARG A 42 14.45 -2.26 25.74
C ARG A 42 13.78 -1.04 25.14
N VAL A 43 12.62 -0.67 25.65
CA VAL A 43 11.94 0.56 25.30
C VAL A 43 12.24 1.63 26.33
N ARG A 44 12.79 2.77 25.88
CA ARG A 44 13.03 3.92 26.75
C ARG A 44 11.68 4.59 27.04
N ALA A 45 11.33 4.76 28.30
CA ALA A 45 10.12 5.46 28.70
C ALA A 45 10.12 6.90 28.16
N PRO A 46 9.00 7.42 27.64
CA PRO A 46 8.94 8.81 27.23
C PRO A 46 9.16 9.70 28.45
N ARG A 47 10.05 10.68 28.33
CA ARG A 47 10.23 11.70 29.35
C ARG A 47 8.90 12.43 29.54
N GLN A 48 8.37 12.40 30.74
CA GLN A 48 7.25 13.27 31.10
C GLN A 48 7.66 14.72 30.92
N ALA A 49 7.01 15.41 29.99
CA ALA A 49 7.17 16.85 29.82
C ALA A 49 6.47 17.52 31.01
N VAL A 50 7.26 18.04 31.91
CA VAL A 50 6.81 19.00 32.92
C VAL A 50 6.89 20.37 32.28
N GLY A 51 5.74 21.06 32.16
CA GLY A 51 5.69 22.46 31.80
C GLY A 51 4.84 22.73 30.57
N THR A 52 3.82 23.53 30.78
CA THR A 52 3.06 24.25 29.77
C THR A 52 4.02 24.99 28.83
N ALA A 53 4.24 24.43 27.65
CA ALA A 53 4.96 25.11 26.59
C ALA A 53 3.98 25.88 25.71
N PRO A 54 4.33 27.10 25.26
CA PRO A 54 3.53 27.83 24.29
C PRO A 54 3.46 27.08 22.96
N ASP A 55 2.45 27.35 22.17
CA ASP A 55 2.09 26.79 20.87
C ASP A 55 3.16 26.99 19.76
N THR A 56 4.42 26.82 20.07
CA THR A 56 5.53 26.83 19.12
C THR A 56 5.83 25.39 18.72
N VAL A 57 5.58 25.09 17.46
CA VAL A 57 5.94 23.80 16.83
C VAL A 57 7.44 23.62 16.94
N GLN A 58 7.90 22.71 17.82
CA GLN A 58 9.30 22.35 17.88
C GLN A 58 9.66 21.49 16.66
N SER A 59 10.77 21.81 16.02
CA SER A 59 11.27 21.04 14.87
C SER A 59 11.37 19.54 15.20
N VAL A 60 10.73 18.71 14.39
CA VAL A 60 10.77 17.25 14.56
C VAL A 60 12.15 16.74 14.11
N LYS A 61 12.93 16.25 15.05
CA LYS A 61 14.22 15.59 14.73
C LYS A 61 13.95 14.14 14.29
N GLY A 62 14.38 13.79 13.09
CA GLY A 62 14.37 12.42 12.57
C GLY A 62 13.51 12.24 11.32
N SER A 63 13.67 11.10 10.67
CA SER A 63 12.94 10.74 9.46
C SER A 63 11.42 10.68 9.68
N THR A 64 10.66 11.53 8.99
CA THR A 64 9.18 11.54 9.06
C THR A 64 8.57 10.26 8.48
N ARG A 65 9.19 9.63 7.48
CA ARG A 65 8.72 8.37 6.90
C ARG A 65 8.91 7.21 7.85
N LEU A 66 10.06 7.13 8.51
CA LEU A 66 10.32 6.10 9.52
C LEU A 66 9.39 6.27 10.72
N GLU A 67 9.14 7.49 11.15
CA GLU A 67 8.20 7.76 12.25
C GLU A 67 6.75 7.44 11.84
N ALA A 68 6.31 7.81 10.65
CA ALA A 68 5.01 7.44 10.12
C ALA A 68 4.86 5.91 9.98
N LYS A 69 5.92 5.18 9.64
CA LYS A 69 5.93 3.72 9.57
C LYS A 69 5.85 3.08 10.96
N ARG A 70 6.56 3.63 11.94
CA ARG A 70 6.50 3.22 13.36
C ARG A 70 5.13 3.49 13.95
N GLN A 71 4.55 4.65 13.67
CA GLN A 71 3.23 5.02 14.16
C GLN A 71 2.14 4.12 13.58
N ARG A 72 2.18 3.79 12.28
CA ARG A 72 1.27 2.80 11.68
C ARG A 72 1.36 1.42 12.34
N ARG A 73 2.56 0.97 12.70
CA ARG A 73 2.75 -0.28 13.43
C ARG A 73 2.18 -0.22 14.84
N ARG A 74 2.30 0.92 15.54
CA ARG A 74 1.70 1.13 16.87
C ARG A 74 0.18 1.17 16.80
N ASP A 75 -0.37 1.89 15.83
CA ASP A 75 -1.83 2.04 15.65
C ASP A 75 -2.50 0.72 15.26
N SER A 76 -1.84 -0.13 14.47
CA SER A 76 -2.34 -1.46 14.16
C SER A 76 -2.34 -2.41 15.36
N ARG A 77 -1.47 -2.19 16.35
CA ARG A 77 -1.38 -2.98 17.58
C ARG A 77 -2.28 -2.48 18.71
N SER A 78 -2.67 -1.21 18.68
CA SER A 78 -3.47 -0.56 19.73
C SER A 78 -4.94 -0.41 19.39
N GLY A 79 -5.56 -1.40 18.75
CA GLY A 79 -6.97 -1.38 18.33
C GLY A 79 -7.98 -1.05 19.42
N GLY A 80 -7.99 0.18 19.92
CA GLY A 80 -8.93 0.64 20.96
C GLY A 80 -8.61 1.98 21.60
N ARG A 81 -7.46 2.60 21.33
CA ARG A 81 -7.12 3.91 21.91
C ARG A 81 -7.37 5.06 20.94
N ARG A 82 -7.86 6.19 21.48
CA ARG A 82 -8.18 7.42 20.78
C ARG A 82 -7.09 7.77 19.75
N ARG A 83 -7.51 7.88 18.49
CA ARG A 83 -6.64 8.35 17.40
C ARG A 83 -6.16 9.76 17.75
N THR A 84 -4.85 9.93 17.83
CA THR A 84 -4.25 11.27 17.87
C THR A 84 -4.43 11.85 16.47
N VAL A 85 -5.32 12.81 16.34
CA VAL A 85 -5.50 13.56 15.10
C VAL A 85 -4.26 14.44 14.97
N ILE A 86 -3.50 14.24 13.90
CA ILE A 86 -2.35 15.09 13.55
C ILE A 86 -2.93 16.46 13.18
N THR A 87 -2.49 17.52 13.86
CA THR A 87 -2.90 18.89 13.52
C THR A 87 -2.26 19.30 12.19
N GLU A 88 -2.89 20.21 11.47
CA GLU A 88 -2.37 20.74 10.20
C GLU A 88 -0.97 21.34 10.38
N ALA A 89 -0.75 22.13 11.44
CA ALA A 89 0.55 22.69 11.76
C ALA A 89 1.62 21.62 12.02
N GLU A 90 1.28 20.54 12.71
CA GLU A 90 2.19 19.41 12.96
C GLU A 90 2.51 18.64 11.68
N PHE A 91 1.53 18.50 10.80
CA PHE A 91 1.73 17.85 9.52
C PHE A 91 2.67 18.66 8.61
N LEU A 92 2.43 19.97 8.48
CA LEU A 92 3.28 20.87 7.69
C LEU A 92 4.69 20.97 8.26
N ALA A 93 4.84 21.06 9.57
CA ALA A 93 6.15 21.10 10.20
C ALA A 93 6.96 19.81 9.96
N ARG A 94 6.31 18.67 10.00
CA ARG A 94 6.95 17.38 9.66
C ARG A 94 7.34 17.29 8.19
N ARG A 95 6.56 17.89 7.32
CA ARG A 95 6.78 17.92 5.88
C ARG A 95 7.95 18.82 5.52
N GLU A 96 7.98 20.03 6.05
CA GLU A 96 8.97 21.07 5.70
C GLU A 96 10.32 20.91 6.41
N ALA A 97 10.35 20.22 7.56
CA ALA A 97 11.56 20.10 8.39
C ALA A 97 12.57 19.06 7.91
N VAL A 98 12.28 18.29 6.86
CA VAL A 98 13.10 17.15 6.44
C VAL A 98 13.64 17.36 5.03
N ASP A 99 14.98 17.32 4.88
CA ASP A 99 15.65 17.29 3.58
C ASP A 99 15.51 15.91 2.95
N ARG A 100 14.62 15.77 1.94
CA ARG A 100 14.37 14.54 1.21
C ARG A 100 15.05 14.52 -0.12
N LYS A 101 15.77 13.43 -0.39
CA LYS A 101 16.45 13.19 -1.67
C LYS A 101 16.09 11.80 -2.18
N MET A 102 15.83 11.71 -3.48
CA MET A 102 15.68 10.43 -4.16
C MET A 102 16.89 10.19 -5.04
N LEU A 103 17.48 9.02 -4.92
CA LEU A 103 18.60 8.57 -5.73
C LEU A 103 18.16 7.38 -6.56
N VAL A 104 18.33 7.46 -7.86
CA VAL A 104 18.05 6.36 -8.81
C VAL A 104 19.35 5.99 -9.49
N ARG A 105 19.74 4.73 -9.46
CA ARG A 105 20.89 4.24 -10.21
C ARG A 105 20.59 2.88 -10.82
N GLN A 106 21.17 2.68 -11.98
CA GLN A 106 21.31 1.36 -12.60
C GLN A 106 22.75 0.92 -12.52
N ARG A 107 22.98 -0.28 -12.05
CA ARG A 107 24.29 -0.93 -12.05
C ARG A 107 24.10 -2.36 -12.52
N ASP A 108 24.71 -2.68 -13.65
CA ASP A 108 24.54 -3.95 -14.33
C ASP A 108 23.04 -4.21 -14.63
N GLN A 109 22.51 -5.30 -14.15
CA GLN A 109 21.11 -5.69 -14.30
C GLN A 109 20.25 -5.31 -13.09
N ARG A 110 20.73 -4.38 -12.23
CA ARG A 110 20.02 -3.97 -11.02
C ARG A 110 19.67 -2.50 -11.06
N ILE A 111 18.41 -2.22 -10.82
CA ILE A 111 17.92 -0.87 -10.56
C ILE A 111 17.80 -0.72 -9.05
N GLN A 112 18.38 0.34 -8.51
CA GLN A 112 18.32 0.69 -7.10
C GLN A 112 17.76 2.10 -6.96
N ILE A 113 16.76 2.25 -6.10
CA ILE A 113 16.17 3.54 -5.77
C ILE A 113 16.24 3.70 -4.25
N ALA A 114 16.82 4.80 -3.80
CA ALA A 114 16.96 5.12 -2.39
C ALA A 114 16.28 6.45 -2.08
N VAL A 115 15.57 6.50 -0.96
CA VAL A 115 15.05 7.74 -0.39
C VAL A 115 15.85 8.06 0.86
N LEU A 116 16.50 9.21 0.85
CA LEU A 116 17.22 9.75 2.00
C LEU A 116 16.36 10.82 2.67
N GLU A 117 16.33 10.81 4.00
CA GLU A 117 15.75 11.86 4.83
C GLU A 117 16.81 12.34 5.81
N ASP A 118 17.20 13.62 5.70
CA ASP A 118 18.30 14.21 6.46
C ASP A 118 19.62 13.39 6.36
N GLY A 119 19.90 12.87 5.16
CA GLY A 119 21.07 12.02 4.91
C GLY A 119 20.95 10.58 5.40
N VAL A 120 19.84 10.20 6.02
CA VAL A 120 19.60 8.83 6.50
C VAL A 120 18.75 8.06 5.49
N LEU A 121 19.13 6.83 5.18
CA LEU A 121 18.38 5.95 4.29
C LEU A 121 17.03 5.57 4.92
N ALA A 122 15.95 6.12 4.36
CA ALA A 122 14.58 5.89 4.83
C ALA A 122 13.91 4.73 4.11
N GLU A 123 14.09 4.64 2.78
CA GLU A 123 13.52 3.58 1.96
C GLU A 123 14.52 3.14 0.88
N HIS A 124 14.49 1.88 0.53
CA HIS A 124 15.33 1.30 -0.52
C HIS A 124 14.52 0.29 -1.33
N PHE A 125 14.53 0.47 -2.64
CA PHE A 125 13.88 -0.39 -3.62
C PHE A 125 14.95 -0.98 -4.53
N VAL A 126 14.83 -2.27 -4.80
CA VAL A 126 15.74 -2.98 -5.72
C VAL A 126 14.92 -3.83 -6.67
N SER A 127 15.23 -3.78 -7.94
CA SER A 127 14.71 -4.68 -8.96
C SER A 127 15.83 -5.21 -9.83
N HIS A 128 15.68 -6.42 -10.31
CA HIS A 128 16.46 -6.94 -11.41
C HIS A 128 15.75 -6.62 -12.72
N THR A 129 16.47 -6.13 -13.71
CA THR A 129 15.92 -5.84 -15.05
C THR A 129 15.43 -7.09 -15.77
N THR A 130 15.84 -8.29 -15.33
CA THR A 130 15.43 -9.58 -15.88
C THR A 130 14.18 -10.19 -15.24
N GLN A 131 13.69 -9.63 -14.15
CA GLN A 131 12.49 -10.10 -13.43
C GLN A 131 11.48 -8.97 -13.33
N ASP A 132 10.66 -8.82 -14.36
CA ASP A 132 9.55 -7.87 -14.32
C ASP A 132 8.47 -8.40 -13.38
N SER A 133 8.14 -7.61 -12.37
CA SER A 133 6.96 -7.86 -11.53
C SER A 133 5.70 -7.72 -12.38
N MET A 134 4.80 -8.68 -12.24
CA MET A 134 3.48 -8.62 -12.88
C MET A 134 2.44 -7.88 -12.04
N ILE A 135 2.79 -7.49 -10.80
CA ILE A 135 1.84 -6.82 -9.89
C ILE A 135 1.29 -5.55 -10.53
N GLY A 136 -0.05 -5.45 -10.57
CA GLY A 136 -0.77 -4.34 -11.19
C GLY A 136 -1.14 -4.57 -12.65
N ASN A 137 -0.50 -5.51 -13.35
CA ASN A 137 -0.88 -5.85 -14.71
C ASN A 137 -2.30 -6.40 -14.77
N VAL A 138 -3.04 -6.01 -15.82
CA VAL A 138 -4.40 -6.45 -16.08
C VAL A 138 -4.43 -7.39 -17.25
N TYR A 139 -5.10 -8.51 -17.10
CA TYR A 139 -5.24 -9.56 -18.11
C TYR A 139 -6.71 -9.88 -18.39
N LEU A 140 -7.01 -10.26 -19.60
CA LEU A 140 -8.17 -11.07 -19.90
C LEU A 140 -7.74 -12.52 -19.70
N GLY A 141 -8.15 -13.13 -18.59
CA GLY A 141 -7.79 -14.51 -18.25
C GLY A 141 -8.84 -15.50 -18.70
N LYS A 142 -8.44 -16.76 -18.86
CA LYS A 142 -9.34 -17.88 -19.13
C LYS A 142 -9.39 -18.81 -17.94
N VAL A 143 -10.58 -19.02 -17.39
CA VAL A 143 -10.77 -19.93 -16.26
C VAL A 143 -10.50 -21.37 -16.72
N GLN A 144 -9.51 -22.00 -16.09
CA GLN A 144 -9.15 -23.38 -16.39
C GLN A 144 -9.93 -24.36 -15.52
N ASN A 145 -10.02 -24.05 -14.23
CA ASN A 145 -10.68 -24.90 -13.26
C ASN A 145 -11.24 -24.07 -12.09
N VAL A 146 -12.38 -24.52 -11.56
CA VAL A 146 -13.01 -23.95 -10.37
C VAL A 146 -13.00 -25.00 -9.28
N LEU A 147 -12.48 -24.66 -8.10
CA LEU A 147 -12.37 -25.54 -6.93
C LEU A 147 -13.24 -25.01 -5.79
N PRO A 148 -14.50 -25.48 -5.67
CA PRO A 148 -15.42 -25.03 -4.63
C PRO A 148 -14.90 -25.25 -3.20
N SER A 149 -14.18 -26.34 -2.96
CA SER A 149 -13.60 -26.66 -1.65
C SER A 149 -12.54 -25.66 -1.18
N MET A 150 -11.87 -24.98 -2.11
CA MET A 150 -10.88 -23.94 -1.84
C MET A 150 -11.46 -22.53 -2.00
N GLU A 151 -12.71 -22.40 -2.45
CA GLU A 151 -13.30 -21.11 -2.86
C GLU A 151 -12.37 -20.34 -3.79
N ALA A 152 -11.84 -21.01 -4.82
CA ALA A 152 -10.85 -20.47 -5.75
C ALA A 152 -11.09 -20.95 -7.19
N ALA A 153 -10.65 -20.15 -8.15
CA ALA A 153 -10.54 -20.50 -9.54
C ALA A 153 -9.09 -20.40 -10.02
N PHE A 154 -8.65 -21.36 -10.82
CA PHE A 154 -7.39 -21.29 -11.55
C PHE A 154 -7.62 -20.65 -12.90
N VAL A 155 -6.84 -19.61 -13.21
CA VAL A 155 -6.98 -18.78 -14.39
C VAL A 155 -5.70 -18.76 -15.18
N ASP A 156 -5.80 -19.08 -16.46
CA ASP A 156 -4.69 -18.90 -17.41
C ASP A 156 -4.62 -17.41 -17.81
N ILE A 157 -3.48 -16.80 -17.56
CA ILE A 157 -3.16 -15.41 -17.94
C ILE A 157 -2.11 -15.33 -19.06
N GLY A 158 -1.78 -16.46 -19.69
CA GLY A 158 -0.79 -16.49 -20.78
C GLY A 158 0.68 -16.47 -20.31
N ARG A 159 0.95 -16.83 -19.06
CA ARG A 159 2.30 -16.84 -18.47
C ARG A 159 2.80 -18.25 -18.10
N GLY A 160 2.28 -19.26 -18.76
CA GLY A 160 2.68 -20.66 -18.61
C GLY A 160 2.15 -21.35 -17.36
N ARG A 161 2.03 -20.65 -16.24
CA ARG A 161 1.49 -21.19 -15.00
C ARG A 161 0.14 -20.52 -14.69
N ASN A 162 -0.86 -21.34 -14.32
CA ASN A 162 -2.15 -20.80 -13.89
C ASN A 162 -2.02 -19.92 -12.65
N ALA A 163 -2.67 -18.78 -12.69
CA ALA A 163 -2.84 -17.89 -11.56
C ALA A 163 -4.08 -18.28 -10.75
N VAL A 164 -4.22 -17.74 -9.55
CA VAL A 164 -5.31 -18.07 -8.61
C VAL A 164 -6.14 -16.86 -8.30
N LEU A 165 -7.46 -16.99 -8.49
CA LEU A 165 -8.48 -16.03 -8.08
C LEU A 165 -9.30 -16.63 -6.95
N TYR A 166 -9.19 -16.05 -5.74
CA TYR A 166 -10.00 -16.46 -4.59
C TYR A 166 -11.35 -15.74 -4.55
N ALA A 167 -12.35 -16.36 -3.94
CA ALA A 167 -13.70 -15.81 -3.82
C ALA A 167 -13.72 -14.42 -3.15
N GLY A 168 -12.83 -14.17 -2.18
CA GLY A 168 -12.69 -12.87 -1.54
C GLY A 168 -12.22 -11.73 -2.46
N GLU A 169 -11.66 -12.06 -3.62
CA GLU A 169 -11.14 -11.13 -4.62
C GLU A 169 -12.06 -11.01 -5.85
N VAL A 170 -13.19 -11.69 -5.86
CA VAL A 170 -14.19 -11.60 -6.93
C VAL A 170 -15.00 -10.31 -6.78
N ASN A 171 -15.22 -9.63 -7.89
CA ASN A 171 -16.16 -8.51 -7.93
C ASN A 171 -17.59 -9.06 -7.99
N TRP A 172 -18.19 -9.27 -6.82
CA TRP A 172 -19.51 -9.89 -6.69
C TRP A 172 -20.65 -9.01 -7.22
N ASP A 173 -20.44 -7.70 -7.27
CA ASP A 173 -21.46 -6.76 -7.78
C ASP A 173 -21.56 -6.84 -9.31
N ALA A 174 -20.44 -7.15 -9.97
CA ALA A 174 -20.38 -7.40 -11.41
C ALA A 174 -20.76 -8.85 -11.79
N ALA A 175 -20.71 -9.79 -10.83
CA ALA A 175 -21.11 -11.16 -11.05
C ALA A 175 -22.64 -11.29 -11.05
N GLN A 176 -23.21 -11.69 -12.18
CA GLN A 176 -24.66 -11.91 -12.33
C GLN A 176 -25.06 -13.18 -11.59
N LEU A 177 -25.34 -13.06 -10.30
CA LEU A 177 -25.63 -14.21 -9.44
C LEU A 177 -27.10 -14.66 -9.49
N ASP A 178 -28.02 -13.85 -10.03
CA ASP A 178 -29.47 -14.16 -10.11
C ASP A 178 -30.06 -14.66 -8.77
N GLY A 179 -29.64 -14.03 -7.68
CA GLY A 179 -30.08 -14.40 -6.32
C GLY A 179 -29.35 -15.59 -5.68
N LYS A 180 -28.39 -16.19 -6.36
CA LYS A 180 -27.57 -17.29 -5.82
C LYS A 180 -26.58 -16.79 -4.78
N PRO A 181 -26.17 -17.63 -3.82
CA PRO A 181 -25.17 -17.26 -2.82
C PRO A 181 -23.81 -16.95 -3.47
N ARG A 182 -23.02 -16.08 -2.81
CA ARG A 182 -21.66 -15.68 -3.23
C ARG A 182 -20.66 -16.84 -3.06
N LYS A 183 -20.74 -17.82 -3.95
CA LYS A 183 -19.80 -18.95 -4.04
C LYS A 183 -19.08 -18.91 -5.36
N ILE A 184 -17.83 -19.33 -5.38
CA ILE A 184 -16.97 -19.24 -6.58
C ILE A 184 -17.57 -19.98 -7.79
N GLU A 185 -18.17 -21.13 -7.57
CA GLU A 185 -18.83 -21.94 -8.61
C GLU A 185 -20.10 -21.29 -9.20
N ASN A 186 -20.68 -20.32 -8.51
CA ASN A 186 -21.81 -19.55 -9.02
C ASN A 186 -21.38 -18.35 -9.87
N ALA A 187 -20.16 -17.86 -9.64
CA ALA A 187 -19.60 -16.70 -10.36
C ALA A 187 -18.82 -17.10 -11.61
N LEU A 188 -18.10 -18.20 -11.57
CA LEU A 188 -17.14 -18.62 -12.60
C LEU A 188 -17.31 -20.10 -12.95
N LYS A 189 -17.12 -20.41 -14.24
CA LYS A 189 -17.09 -21.76 -14.78
C LYS A 189 -15.82 -21.96 -15.60
N SER A 190 -15.38 -23.22 -15.73
CA SER A 190 -14.29 -23.56 -16.63
C SER A 190 -14.60 -23.12 -18.05
N GLY A 191 -13.65 -22.47 -18.69
CA GLY A 191 -13.79 -21.89 -20.02
C GLY A 191 -14.25 -20.45 -20.08
N ASP A 192 -14.77 -19.89 -18.97
CA ASP A 192 -15.16 -18.48 -18.89
C ASP A 192 -13.94 -17.56 -19.09
N THR A 193 -14.20 -16.39 -19.65
CA THR A 193 -13.23 -15.30 -19.67
C THR A 193 -13.49 -14.35 -18.49
N VAL A 194 -12.42 -13.91 -17.84
CA VAL A 194 -12.51 -13.01 -16.69
C VAL A 194 -11.43 -11.95 -16.77
N LEU A 195 -11.83 -10.69 -16.51
CA LEU A 195 -10.90 -9.57 -16.40
C LEU A 195 -10.29 -9.58 -14.99
N VAL A 196 -8.98 -9.68 -14.91
CA VAL A 196 -8.26 -9.85 -13.65
C VAL A 196 -7.00 -8.99 -13.60
N GLN A 197 -6.63 -8.61 -12.38
CA GLN A 197 -5.40 -7.87 -12.08
C GLN A 197 -4.54 -8.69 -11.14
N VAL A 198 -3.22 -8.68 -11.37
CA VAL A 198 -2.25 -9.36 -10.51
C VAL A 198 -2.01 -8.56 -9.23
N THR A 199 -2.18 -9.21 -8.08
CA THR A 199 -1.93 -8.61 -6.76
C THR A 199 -0.65 -9.13 -6.10
N LYS A 200 -0.20 -10.34 -6.49
CA LYS A 200 1.07 -10.92 -6.03
C LYS A 200 1.72 -11.70 -7.17
N ASP A 201 3.03 -11.54 -7.27
CA ASP A 201 3.84 -12.31 -8.20
C ASP A 201 3.84 -13.82 -7.86
N PRO A 202 4.07 -14.70 -8.85
CA PRO A 202 4.26 -16.09 -8.59
C PRO A 202 5.51 -16.33 -7.76
N VAL A 203 5.43 -17.25 -6.79
CA VAL A 203 6.55 -17.61 -5.91
C VAL A 203 6.70 -19.12 -5.85
N GLY A 204 7.88 -19.63 -6.18
CA GLY A 204 8.16 -21.05 -6.19
C GLY A 204 7.21 -21.81 -7.14
N HIS A 205 6.42 -22.74 -6.62
CA HIS A 205 5.42 -23.50 -7.38
C HIS A 205 4.04 -22.84 -7.43
N LYS A 206 3.82 -21.74 -6.67
CA LYS A 206 2.54 -21.03 -6.61
C LYS A 206 2.44 -20.05 -7.77
N GLY A 207 1.32 -20.06 -8.47
CA GLY A 207 0.99 -19.07 -9.49
C GLY A 207 0.70 -17.70 -8.92
N ALA A 208 0.63 -16.69 -9.78
CA ALA A 208 0.26 -15.33 -9.40
C ALA A 208 -1.11 -15.30 -8.69
N ARG A 209 -1.28 -14.36 -7.77
CA ARG A 209 -2.58 -14.10 -7.15
C ARG A 209 -3.28 -12.99 -7.89
N LEU A 210 -4.59 -13.17 -8.11
CA LEU A 210 -5.43 -12.28 -8.89
C LEU A 210 -6.53 -11.64 -8.04
N THR A 211 -7.04 -10.51 -8.54
CA THR A 211 -8.29 -9.90 -8.14
C THR A 211 -9.11 -9.55 -9.38
N SER A 212 -10.43 -9.61 -9.30
CA SER A 212 -11.30 -9.05 -10.34
C SER A 212 -11.77 -7.63 -10.03
N GLN A 213 -11.38 -7.07 -8.90
CA GLN A 213 -11.58 -5.68 -8.54
C GLN A 213 -10.36 -4.85 -9.00
N VAL A 214 -10.42 -4.36 -10.23
CA VAL A 214 -9.32 -3.60 -10.82
C VAL A 214 -9.15 -2.26 -10.12
N SER A 215 -7.91 -1.86 -9.89
CA SER A 215 -7.54 -0.56 -9.38
C SER A 215 -6.40 0.04 -10.20
N LEU A 216 -6.55 1.30 -10.59
CA LEU A 216 -5.59 2.01 -11.43
C LEU A 216 -4.95 3.15 -10.63
N PRO A 217 -3.65 3.06 -10.30
CA PRO A 217 -2.98 4.05 -9.50
C PRO A 217 -2.58 5.27 -10.34
N GLY A 218 -3.00 6.45 -9.89
CA GLY A 218 -2.57 7.73 -10.39
C GLY A 218 -1.54 8.40 -9.48
N ARG A 219 -1.24 9.68 -9.75
CA ARG A 219 -0.34 10.48 -8.92
C ARG A 219 -0.97 10.80 -7.56
N TYR A 220 -2.21 11.28 -7.56
CA TYR A 220 -2.92 11.79 -6.39
C TYR A 220 -3.91 10.80 -5.80
N LEU A 221 -4.42 9.89 -6.61
CA LEU A 221 -5.46 8.95 -6.20
C LEU A 221 -5.32 7.62 -6.94
N VAL A 222 -6.03 6.61 -6.43
CA VAL A 222 -6.23 5.33 -7.10
C VAL A 222 -7.69 5.28 -7.55
N TYR A 223 -7.93 5.04 -8.82
CA TYR A 223 -9.26 4.88 -9.38
C TYR A 223 -9.70 3.42 -9.34
N VAL A 224 -10.90 3.17 -8.87
CA VAL A 224 -11.50 1.83 -8.76
C VAL A 224 -12.77 1.80 -9.61
N PRO A 225 -12.71 1.29 -10.84
CA PRO A 225 -13.88 1.19 -11.70
C PRO A 225 -14.97 0.33 -11.05
N GLY A 226 -16.24 0.76 -11.16
CA GLY A 226 -17.39 0.07 -10.55
C GLY A 226 -17.41 0.14 -9.02
N GLY A 227 -16.49 0.88 -8.41
CA GLY A 227 -16.48 1.13 -6.97
C GLY A 227 -17.41 2.27 -6.59
N SER A 228 -18.05 2.19 -5.42
CA SER A 228 -18.90 3.26 -4.89
C SER A 228 -18.26 4.06 -3.75
N MET A 229 -17.05 3.68 -3.34
CA MET A 229 -16.39 4.25 -2.16
C MET A 229 -15.39 5.34 -2.53
N THR A 230 -15.51 6.50 -1.85
CA THR A 230 -14.47 7.52 -1.80
C THR A 230 -13.72 7.39 -0.48
N GLY A 231 -12.52 6.83 -0.55
CA GLY A 231 -11.59 6.76 0.58
C GLY A 231 -10.58 7.90 0.52
N ILE A 232 -10.33 8.57 1.65
CA ILE A 232 -9.29 9.62 1.74
C ILE A 232 -8.29 9.24 2.82
N SER A 233 -7.00 9.41 2.53
CA SER A 233 -5.93 9.08 3.45
C SER A 233 -6.14 9.74 4.82
N ARG A 234 -6.11 8.93 5.87
CA ARG A 234 -6.25 9.40 7.27
C ARG A 234 -5.05 10.17 7.78
N LYS A 235 -3.98 10.24 7.00
CA LYS A 235 -2.80 11.04 7.32
C LYS A 235 -2.98 12.52 7.00
N LEU A 236 -3.96 12.85 6.18
CA LEU A 236 -4.28 14.24 5.83
C LEU A 236 -5.07 14.91 6.96
N PRO A 237 -4.86 16.22 7.19
CA PRO A 237 -5.68 17.01 8.11
C PRO A 237 -7.16 16.99 7.73
N ASP A 238 -8.04 17.16 8.70
CA ASP A 238 -9.50 17.12 8.47
C ASP A 238 -10.00 18.21 7.51
N THR A 239 -9.40 19.40 7.56
CA THR A 239 -9.67 20.51 6.64
C THR A 239 -9.38 20.11 5.20
N GLU A 240 -8.22 19.51 4.96
CA GLU A 240 -7.80 19.06 3.66
C GLU A 240 -8.66 17.88 3.16
N ARG A 241 -9.00 16.95 4.04
CA ARG A 241 -9.91 15.85 3.72
C ARG A 241 -11.29 16.34 3.30
N SER A 242 -11.81 17.38 3.96
CA SER A 242 -13.10 18.00 3.60
C SER A 242 -13.03 18.68 2.24
N ARG A 243 -11.94 19.43 1.97
CA ARG A 243 -11.70 20.08 0.68
C ARG A 243 -11.64 19.05 -0.47
N LEU A 244 -10.84 18.02 -0.31
CA LEU A 244 -10.68 16.95 -1.32
C LEU A 244 -12.00 16.21 -1.56
N LYS A 245 -12.76 15.93 -0.50
CA LYS A 245 -14.07 15.29 -0.64
C LYS A 245 -15.07 16.12 -1.45
N ALA A 246 -15.04 17.44 -1.29
CA ALA A 246 -15.89 18.34 -2.07
C ALA A 246 -15.51 18.29 -3.55
N ILE A 247 -14.24 18.44 -3.89
CA ILE A 247 -13.74 18.39 -5.27
C ILE A 247 -14.07 17.04 -5.94
N LEU A 248 -13.81 15.95 -5.24
CA LEU A 248 -14.00 14.60 -5.82
C LEU A 248 -15.44 14.27 -6.14
N ARG A 249 -16.42 14.84 -5.45
CA ARG A 249 -17.84 14.67 -5.78
C ARG A 249 -18.19 15.21 -7.18
N GLU A 250 -17.46 16.20 -7.65
CA GLU A 250 -17.70 16.82 -8.95
C GLU A 250 -16.87 16.19 -10.07
N VAL A 251 -15.71 15.63 -9.71
CA VAL A 251 -14.70 15.17 -10.67
C VAL A 251 -14.81 13.67 -10.95
N VAL A 252 -15.21 12.86 -9.96
CA VAL A 252 -15.26 11.39 -10.08
C VAL A 252 -16.59 10.96 -10.72
N PRO A 253 -16.57 10.06 -11.73
CA PRO A 253 -17.79 9.49 -12.28
C PRO A 253 -18.63 8.75 -11.23
N GLU A 254 -19.95 8.72 -11.40
CA GLU A 254 -20.89 8.08 -10.45
C GLU A 254 -20.63 6.57 -10.29
N ASP A 255 -20.14 5.92 -11.32
CA ASP A 255 -19.80 4.49 -11.36
C ASP A 255 -18.36 4.18 -10.99
N GLY A 256 -17.62 5.17 -10.48
CA GLY A 256 -16.24 5.05 -10.08
C GLY A 256 -15.99 5.32 -8.60
N GLY A 257 -15.15 4.51 -7.97
CA GLY A 257 -14.60 4.78 -6.64
C GLY A 257 -13.20 5.37 -6.72
N VAL A 258 -12.78 6.09 -5.69
CA VAL A 258 -11.41 6.61 -5.58
C VAL A 258 -10.84 6.44 -4.18
N ILE A 259 -9.54 6.20 -4.12
CA ILE A 259 -8.77 6.19 -2.89
C ILE A 259 -7.73 7.30 -3.00
N VAL A 260 -7.92 8.37 -2.24
CA VAL A 260 -7.05 9.55 -2.29
C VAL A 260 -5.80 9.32 -1.46
N ARG A 261 -4.67 9.60 -2.07
CA ARG A 261 -3.33 9.45 -1.47
C ARG A 261 -2.94 10.71 -0.71
N THR A 262 -1.94 10.60 0.15
CA THR A 262 -1.36 11.77 0.84
C THR A 262 -0.75 12.79 -0.11
N ALA A 263 -0.29 12.37 -1.28
CA ALA A 263 0.24 13.26 -2.32
C ALA A 263 -0.80 14.26 -2.88
N ALA A 264 -2.09 14.02 -2.64
CA ALA A 264 -3.16 14.94 -3.05
C ALA A 264 -3.28 16.20 -2.17
N GLU A 265 -2.49 16.29 -1.08
CA GLU A 265 -2.46 17.50 -0.27
C GLU A 265 -2.05 18.71 -1.10
N GLY A 266 -2.83 19.78 -1.01
CA GLY A 266 -2.55 21.00 -1.76
C GLY A 266 -2.79 20.91 -3.26
N ALA A 267 -3.12 19.73 -3.81
CA ALA A 267 -3.43 19.58 -5.22
C ALA A 267 -4.67 20.41 -5.60
N SER A 268 -4.58 21.10 -6.73
CA SER A 268 -5.70 21.87 -7.27
C SER A 268 -6.81 20.95 -7.81
N GLU A 269 -8.00 21.50 -7.97
CA GLU A 269 -9.11 20.80 -8.60
C GLU A 269 -8.73 20.32 -10.01
N GLU A 270 -8.01 21.15 -10.76
CA GLU A 270 -7.60 20.82 -12.13
C GLU A 270 -6.60 19.67 -12.17
N GLU A 271 -5.64 19.62 -11.25
CA GLU A 271 -4.69 18.51 -11.13
C GLU A 271 -5.40 17.19 -10.78
N LEU A 272 -6.34 17.24 -9.85
CA LEU A 272 -7.15 16.07 -9.49
C LEU A 272 -8.04 15.62 -10.65
N ARG A 273 -8.66 16.55 -11.38
CA ARG A 273 -9.47 16.28 -12.56
C ARG A 273 -8.65 15.59 -13.63
N ARG A 274 -7.48 16.08 -13.96
CA ARG A 274 -6.56 15.48 -14.96
C ARG A 274 -6.16 14.06 -14.55
N ASP A 275 -5.88 13.83 -13.26
CA ASP A 275 -5.52 12.50 -12.77
C ASP A 275 -6.69 11.51 -12.94
N VAL A 276 -7.93 11.93 -12.59
CA VAL A 276 -9.14 11.12 -12.79
C VAL A 276 -9.41 10.86 -14.27
N GLU A 277 -9.38 11.89 -15.11
CA GLU A 277 -9.65 11.76 -16.55
C GLU A 277 -8.68 10.81 -17.23
N ARG A 278 -7.39 10.89 -16.88
CA ARG A 278 -6.36 9.98 -17.38
C ARG A 278 -6.64 8.54 -16.98
N LEU A 279 -7.01 8.29 -15.73
CA LEU A 279 -7.30 6.94 -15.23
C LEU A 279 -8.61 6.37 -15.79
N VAL A 280 -9.62 7.20 -16.01
CA VAL A 280 -10.85 6.82 -16.69
C VAL A 280 -10.57 6.42 -18.14
N ALA A 281 -9.79 7.21 -18.86
CA ALA A 281 -9.38 6.90 -20.23
C ALA A 281 -8.58 5.60 -20.32
N GLU A 282 -7.72 5.35 -19.32
CA GLU A 282 -6.97 4.10 -19.21
C GLU A 282 -7.91 2.91 -19.01
N TRP A 283 -8.89 3.05 -18.13
CA TRP A 283 -9.93 2.02 -17.92
C TRP A 283 -10.75 1.75 -19.19
N GLU A 284 -11.20 2.77 -19.88
CA GLU A 284 -11.91 2.64 -21.15
C GLU A 284 -11.07 1.91 -22.21
N SER A 285 -9.78 2.20 -22.26
CA SER A 285 -8.84 1.49 -23.13
C SER A 285 -8.74 -0.01 -22.78
N ILE A 286 -8.69 -0.34 -21.49
CA ILE A 286 -8.67 -1.72 -21.02
C ILE A 286 -9.97 -2.44 -21.43
N GLN A 287 -11.13 -1.82 -21.21
CA GLN A 287 -12.43 -2.37 -21.59
C GLN A 287 -12.54 -2.60 -23.09
N LYS A 288 -12.13 -1.62 -23.89
CA LYS A 288 -12.12 -1.73 -25.37
C LYS A 288 -11.24 -2.88 -25.83
N LYS A 289 -10.04 -3.02 -25.27
CA LYS A 289 -9.14 -4.14 -25.58
C LYS A 289 -9.75 -5.48 -25.19
N SER A 290 -10.39 -5.56 -24.03
CA SER A 290 -11.00 -6.81 -23.55
C SER A 290 -12.11 -7.33 -24.48
N GLY A 291 -12.82 -6.44 -25.14
CA GLY A 291 -13.83 -6.80 -26.16
C GLY A 291 -13.24 -7.17 -27.54
N ALA A 292 -11.97 -6.84 -27.79
CA ALA A 292 -11.34 -7.03 -29.10
C ALA A 292 -10.37 -8.23 -29.17
N VAL A 293 -9.97 -8.79 -28.04
CA VAL A 293 -8.95 -9.85 -27.96
C VAL A 293 -9.53 -11.11 -27.35
N ASN A 294 -8.87 -12.23 -27.63
CA ASN A 294 -9.20 -13.52 -27.01
C ASN A 294 -8.35 -13.78 -25.77
N ALA A 295 -8.95 -14.41 -24.75
CA ALA A 295 -8.22 -14.84 -23.56
C ALA A 295 -7.34 -16.08 -23.86
N PRO A 296 -6.15 -16.19 -23.27
CA PRO A 296 -5.51 -15.24 -22.38
C PRO A 296 -4.82 -14.07 -23.14
N SER A 297 -4.93 -12.84 -22.65
CA SER A 297 -4.29 -11.67 -23.24
C SER A 297 -3.96 -10.60 -22.21
N VAL A 298 -2.87 -9.87 -22.43
CA VAL A 298 -2.51 -8.69 -21.63
C VAL A 298 -3.35 -7.51 -22.08
N LEU A 299 -4.04 -6.85 -21.16
CA LEU A 299 -4.84 -5.66 -21.43
C LEU A 299 -4.11 -4.37 -21.02
N HIS A 300 -3.38 -4.42 -19.91
CA HIS A 300 -2.61 -3.32 -19.37
C HIS A 300 -1.37 -3.86 -18.65
N ALA A 301 -0.23 -3.27 -18.90
CA ALA A 301 1.01 -3.55 -18.19
C ALA A 301 1.38 -2.35 -17.32
N GLU A 302 1.62 -2.61 -16.03
CA GLU A 302 2.15 -1.60 -15.13
C GLU A 302 3.55 -1.16 -15.58
N PRO A 303 3.89 0.12 -15.40
CA PRO A 303 5.20 0.62 -15.74
C PRO A 303 6.31 -0.06 -14.91
N ASP A 304 7.55 0.16 -15.35
CA ASP A 304 8.74 -0.34 -14.66
C ASP A 304 8.85 0.18 -13.21
N LEU A 305 9.80 -0.40 -12.44
CA LEU A 305 10.00 -0.03 -11.05
C LEU A 305 10.31 1.46 -10.86
N ILE A 306 11.09 2.05 -11.76
CA ILE A 306 11.49 3.46 -11.66
C ILE A 306 10.23 4.33 -11.72
N THR A 307 9.43 4.16 -12.75
CA THR A 307 8.18 4.90 -12.95
C THR A 307 7.21 4.68 -11.79
N LYS A 308 7.07 3.45 -11.31
CA LYS A 308 6.21 3.13 -10.14
C LYS A 308 6.68 3.88 -8.89
N VAL A 309 7.96 3.85 -8.58
CA VAL A 309 8.49 4.50 -7.37
C VAL A 309 8.43 6.01 -7.49
N VAL A 310 8.75 6.58 -8.65
CA VAL A 310 8.61 8.03 -8.87
C VAL A 310 7.15 8.44 -8.70
N ARG A 311 6.22 7.75 -9.33
CA ARG A 311 4.78 8.01 -9.19
C ARG A 311 4.31 7.93 -7.74
N ASP A 312 4.75 6.93 -7.00
CA ASP A 312 4.20 6.58 -5.69
C ASP A 312 4.88 7.30 -4.53
N VAL A 313 6.11 7.75 -4.72
CA VAL A 313 6.97 8.25 -3.65
C VAL A 313 7.43 9.67 -3.88
N PHE A 314 7.82 10.00 -5.13
CA PHE A 314 8.34 11.32 -5.47
C PHE A 314 7.23 12.38 -5.50
N ASN A 315 7.44 13.48 -4.79
CA ASN A 315 6.52 14.61 -4.73
C ASN A 315 7.28 15.93 -4.46
N GLU A 316 6.55 17.01 -4.28
CA GLU A 316 7.08 18.37 -4.06
C GLU A 316 7.88 18.51 -2.75
N ASP A 317 7.80 17.53 -1.84
CA ASP A 317 8.56 17.53 -0.59
C ASP A 317 10.01 17.07 -0.78
N PHE A 318 10.37 16.60 -1.97
CA PHE A 318 11.74 16.22 -2.30
C PHE A 318 12.53 17.45 -2.76
N ALA A 319 13.66 17.68 -2.10
CA ALA A 319 14.59 18.75 -2.47
C ALA A 319 15.39 18.40 -3.72
N MET A 320 15.59 17.10 -4.02
CA MET A 320 16.45 16.66 -5.10
C MET A 320 16.09 15.25 -5.58
N LEU A 321 16.18 15.06 -6.90
CA LEU A 321 16.21 13.75 -7.55
C LEU A 321 17.52 13.60 -8.31
N VAL A 322 18.30 12.60 -7.99
CA VAL A 322 19.57 12.30 -8.66
C VAL A 322 19.42 10.98 -9.41
N VAL A 323 19.67 11.00 -10.70
CA VAL A 323 19.58 9.82 -11.56
C VAL A 323 20.94 9.53 -12.17
N SER A 324 21.41 8.30 -12.05
CA SER A 324 22.66 7.83 -12.64
C SER A 324 22.38 6.76 -13.69
N GLY A 325 22.74 7.06 -14.93
CA GLY A 325 22.53 6.23 -16.12
C GLY A 325 21.56 6.85 -17.12
N ASP A 326 21.81 6.64 -18.42
CA ASP A 326 21.02 7.23 -19.49
C ASP A 326 19.61 6.63 -19.60
N GLU A 327 19.49 5.32 -19.45
CA GLU A 327 18.20 4.61 -19.50
C GLU A 327 17.28 5.02 -18.35
N PRO A 328 17.72 4.98 -17.06
CA PRO A 328 16.93 5.50 -15.95
C PRO A 328 16.58 6.99 -16.10
N TRP A 329 17.51 7.80 -16.61
CA TRP A 329 17.25 9.22 -16.85
C TRP A 329 16.11 9.43 -17.84
N ASN A 330 16.16 8.76 -18.98
CA ASN A 330 15.11 8.88 -20.00
C ASN A 330 13.75 8.44 -19.48
N THR A 331 13.71 7.37 -18.68
CA THR A 331 12.48 6.87 -18.05
C THR A 331 11.89 7.90 -17.08
N VAL A 332 12.70 8.43 -16.17
CA VAL A 332 12.26 9.42 -15.17
C VAL A 332 11.82 10.71 -15.85
N HIS A 333 12.66 11.22 -16.76
CA HIS A 333 12.41 12.47 -17.47
C HIS A 333 11.10 12.40 -18.27
N GLY A 334 10.92 11.34 -19.06
CA GLY A 334 9.70 11.15 -19.84
C GLY A 334 8.43 11.04 -18.96
N TYR A 335 8.53 10.38 -17.81
CA TYR A 335 7.39 10.31 -16.89
C TYR A 335 7.08 11.67 -16.26
N VAL A 336 8.09 12.38 -15.75
CA VAL A 336 7.91 13.68 -15.08
C VAL A 336 7.34 14.71 -16.05
N GLU A 337 7.82 14.78 -17.29
CA GLU A 337 7.28 15.68 -18.31
C GLU A 337 5.78 15.44 -18.59
N GLN A 338 5.32 14.18 -18.51
CA GLN A 338 3.92 13.83 -18.77
C GLN A 338 2.98 14.21 -17.61
N VAL A 339 3.45 14.10 -16.37
CA VAL A 339 2.56 14.20 -15.18
C VAL A 339 2.82 15.42 -14.31
N ALA A 340 3.97 16.05 -14.43
CA ALA A 340 4.38 17.20 -13.62
C ALA A 340 5.44 18.05 -14.35
N PRO A 341 5.07 18.65 -15.51
CA PRO A 341 5.96 19.49 -16.30
C PRO A 341 6.48 20.70 -15.53
#